data_97a046370fb65c17a52138fde6ba9608
#
_entry.id   97a046370fb65c17a52138fde6ba9608
#
_cell.length_a   1.000
_cell.length_b   1.000
_cell.length_c   1.000
_cell.angle_alpha   90.00
_cell.angle_beta   90.00
_cell.angle_gamma   90.00
#
_symmetry.space_group_name_H-M   'P 1'
#
loop_
_entity.id
_entity.type
_entity.pdbx_description
1 polymer ?
#
loop_
_entity_poly.entity_id
_entity_poly.type
_entity_poly.pdbx_seq_one_letter_code
_entity_poly.pdbx_strand_id
1 'polypeptide(L)'
;MRILGIFVGVSCLALLAACGGGSSTPPNPTITLVGASCSPTSITSQQTTQCTASVSGTGNFSSTVIWTASGGGTINAATGVFTAATVPFSTQVTITATSTQDSTKNGTTTITVAAAGAVTSVSATCNPTMVQTGQASTCAATVVGTGSFSPNVTWSSSGGTINPITGLFSGSSAGTFTITATSQQDSTKSGSATVTVTVGVNNVLPIVVDAGPANNYTNGAFVTVVVCPPGTSACQTIDHVLVDTGSVGLRLLAQGTAGGELDPTAFPLQQTSGGVTGQCNVFVDGFTWGSVSLATIQMAGETASTVPNGTVAGVPIQIIGDPRVPTVPGSCSSQGMGIDESNLTALGAFGVLGVGTFEQDCGPGCVSNSGNNFYYTCTNGACSSTTQGLSQQVTNPVWALPQDNNGVLVQLPPIPSGGTTTVNGQLIIGIGTQANNGLGSATVFNTDANAYFITNFNGQSNTCSYIDSGSNAYFFPSSGNPLLVTCTGNNSAFYCPANLLSLTATNQSAANTNNQTGAVAFSVANAVTLFGNGQNVAFSELGGPNAPISGCGSSFDWGLSFFYGRSVFTGIEQQPVTGTTYVGPFWAY
;
A
#
# COMPACT_ATOMS: atom_id res chain seq x y z
N MET A 1 26.05 21.11 -9.26
CA MET A 1 26.18 22.58 -9.39
C MET A 1 27.46 22.99 -8.65
N ARG A 2 28.43 23.38 -9.40
CA ARG A 2 29.79 23.76 -8.89
C ARG A 2 29.71 25.16 -8.30
N ILE A 3 30.29 25.37 -7.11
CA ILE A 3 30.60 26.71 -6.62
C ILE A 3 32.09 26.77 -6.26
N LEU A 4 32.71 27.74 -6.84
CA LEU A 4 34.09 28.12 -6.99
C LEU A 4 34.61 28.82 -5.70
N GLY A 5 35.76 28.42 -5.23
CA GLY A 5 36.44 29.09 -4.11
C GLY A 5 37.23 30.33 -4.59
N ILE A 6 37.25 31.32 -3.73
CA ILE A 6 38.01 32.57 -3.94
C ILE A 6 39.28 32.52 -3.07
N PHE A 7 40.44 32.62 -3.73
CA PHE A 7 41.72 32.88 -3.10
C PHE A 7 41.86 34.39 -2.87
N VAL A 8 42.28 34.77 -1.67
CA VAL A 8 42.79 36.12 -1.38
C VAL A 8 44.26 36.00 -1.04
N GLY A 9 45.08 36.52 -1.91
CA GLY A 9 46.51 36.66 -1.69
C GLY A 9 46.81 37.95 -0.89
N VAL A 10 47.75 37.87 0.00
CA VAL A 10 48.35 39.05 0.67
C VAL A 10 49.81 39.10 0.29
N SER A 11 50.18 40.22 -0.32
CA SER A 11 51.52 40.55 -0.77
C SER A 11 52.49 40.82 0.40
N CYS A 12 53.68 40.29 0.22
CA CYS A 12 54.84 40.52 1.07
C CYS A 12 55.53 41.83 0.69
N LEU A 13 55.75 42.71 1.62
CA LEU A 13 56.62 43.90 1.44
C LEU A 13 57.93 43.71 2.23
N ALA A 14 58.98 43.59 1.49
CA ALA A 14 60.32 43.47 2.04
C ALA A 14 60.88 44.87 2.44
N LEU A 15 61.39 45.01 3.64
CA LEU A 15 62.24 46.10 4.05
C LEU A 15 63.59 45.53 4.51
N LEU A 16 64.62 45.82 3.75
CA LEU A 16 66.02 45.65 4.15
C LEU A 16 66.40 46.73 5.13
N ALA A 17 66.99 46.33 6.26
CA ALA A 17 67.87 47.24 7.06
C ALA A 17 69.05 46.42 7.60
N ALA A 18 70.21 47.04 7.55
CA ALA A 18 71.51 46.45 7.62
C ALA A 18 72.09 46.29 9.04
N CYS A 19 72.98 45.30 9.15
CA CYS A 19 74.22 45.21 9.96
C CYS A 19 74.25 45.73 11.39
N GLY A 20 74.40 44.80 12.31
CA GLY A 20 75.00 45.00 13.63
C GLY A 20 75.45 43.66 14.20
N GLY A 21 76.73 43.31 14.09
CA GLY A 21 77.28 42.08 14.63
C GLY A 21 77.24 42.09 16.17
N GLY A 22 76.53 41.10 16.70
CA GLY A 22 76.54 40.66 18.07
C GLY A 22 76.49 39.15 18.08
N SER A 23 77.60 38.51 18.44
CA SER A 23 77.66 37.07 18.69
C SER A 23 76.78 36.75 19.91
N SER A 24 75.49 36.55 19.70
CA SER A 24 74.62 35.96 20.70
C SER A 24 74.56 34.45 20.44
N THR A 25 75.01 33.66 21.37
CA THR A 25 74.71 32.25 21.46
C THR A 25 73.19 32.07 21.19
N PRO A 26 72.79 31.21 20.26
CA PRO A 26 71.38 30.99 20.03
C PRO A 26 70.72 30.61 21.37
N PRO A 27 69.54 31.19 21.70
CA PRO A 27 68.88 30.87 22.94
C PRO A 27 68.64 29.39 22.98
N ASN A 28 68.91 28.77 24.15
CA ASN A 28 68.66 27.35 24.36
C ASN A 28 67.20 27.02 23.99
N PRO A 29 66.93 26.05 23.12
CA PRO A 29 65.60 25.80 22.68
C PRO A 29 64.68 25.41 23.87
N THR A 30 63.59 26.13 24.04
CA THR A 30 62.67 25.91 25.16
C THR A 30 61.23 25.61 24.62
N ILE A 31 60.55 24.66 25.23
CA ILE A 31 59.16 24.42 24.98
C ILE A 31 58.30 25.32 25.86
N THR A 32 57.40 26.09 25.26
CA THR A 32 56.49 26.99 26.00
C THR A 32 55.14 26.40 26.23
N LEU A 33 54.59 25.66 25.25
CA LEU A 33 53.26 25.08 25.32
C LEU A 33 53.19 23.79 24.51
N VAL A 34 52.44 22.82 25.03
CA VAL A 34 51.97 21.64 24.29
C VAL A 34 50.45 21.63 24.33
N GLY A 35 49.80 21.55 23.19
CA GLY A 35 48.36 21.34 23.04
C GLY A 35 48.11 19.95 22.51
N ALA A 36 46.96 19.37 22.87
CA ALA A 36 46.48 18.08 22.34
C ALA A 36 45.04 18.20 21.88
N SER A 37 44.70 17.55 20.79
CA SER A 37 43.34 17.43 20.27
C SER A 37 43.16 16.08 19.62
N CYS A 38 41.94 15.50 19.70
CA CYS A 38 41.58 14.24 19.03
C CYS A 38 40.31 14.45 18.19
N SER A 39 40.25 13.80 17.06
CA SER A 39 39.07 13.82 16.19
C SER A 39 38.79 12.42 15.60
N PRO A 40 37.57 11.91 15.81
CA PRO A 40 36.45 12.42 16.61
C PRO A 40 36.70 12.37 18.13
N THR A 41 36.00 13.22 18.89
CA THR A 41 36.09 13.28 20.37
C THR A 41 35.15 12.29 21.08
N SER A 42 34.27 11.60 20.33
CA SER A 42 33.39 10.53 20.82
C SER A 42 33.49 9.34 19.87
N ILE A 43 33.77 8.16 20.43
CA ILE A 43 33.90 6.88 19.71
C ILE A 43 33.25 5.77 20.51
N THR A 44 32.86 4.66 19.82
CA THR A 44 32.37 3.44 20.46
C THR A 44 33.49 2.41 20.64
N SER A 45 33.23 1.33 21.36
CA SER A 45 34.16 0.22 21.55
C SER A 45 34.82 -0.22 20.23
N GLN A 46 36.12 -0.49 20.28
CA GLN A 46 36.99 -0.93 19.19
C GLN A 46 37.19 0.09 18.05
N GLN A 47 36.52 1.22 18.06
CA GLN A 47 36.85 2.31 17.14
C GLN A 47 38.10 3.05 17.51
N THR A 48 38.66 3.74 16.54
CA THR A 48 39.89 4.54 16.71
C THR A 48 39.58 6.01 16.54
N THR A 49 40.42 6.85 17.22
CA THR A 49 40.48 8.28 16.97
C THR A 49 41.94 8.71 16.82
N GLN A 50 42.17 9.64 15.91
CA GLN A 50 43.49 10.21 15.72
C GLN A 50 43.65 11.43 16.62
N CYS A 51 44.73 11.43 17.43
CA CYS A 51 45.12 12.56 18.23
C CYS A 51 46.33 13.27 17.59
N THR A 52 46.33 14.60 17.67
CA THR A 52 47.38 15.48 17.16
C THR A 52 47.84 16.40 18.26
N ALA A 53 49.15 16.70 18.26
CA ALA A 53 49.76 17.65 19.20
C ALA A 53 50.22 18.91 18.48
N SER A 54 50.08 20.04 19.14
CA SER A 54 50.72 21.29 18.75
C SER A 54 51.77 21.68 19.81
N VAL A 55 53.01 21.83 19.40
CA VAL A 55 54.10 22.21 20.29
C VAL A 55 54.58 23.59 19.89
N SER A 56 54.69 24.47 20.86
CA SER A 56 55.21 25.83 20.68
C SER A 56 56.42 26.03 21.56
N GLY A 57 57.42 26.80 21.09
CA GLY A 57 58.69 27.05 21.81
C GLY A 57 59.48 28.16 21.21
N THR A 58 60.67 28.37 21.74
CA THR A 58 61.68 29.35 21.26
C THR A 58 62.92 28.61 20.85
N GLY A 59 63.67 29.16 19.87
CA GLY A 59 64.82 28.50 19.30
C GLY A 59 64.48 27.30 18.42
N ASN A 60 65.45 26.43 18.17
CA ASN A 60 65.26 25.23 17.34
C ASN A 60 64.75 24.03 18.21
N PHE A 61 63.48 24.04 18.61
CA PHE A 61 62.91 23.05 19.50
C PHE A 61 62.33 21.81 18.72
N SER A 62 62.22 20.68 19.44
CA SER A 62 61.61 19.49 18.93
C SER A 62 60.06 19.51 19.14
N SER A 63 59.31 19.26 18.11
CA SER A 63 57.87 19.14 18.20
C SER A 63 57.38 17.72 18.54
N THR A 64 58.31 16.77 18.80
CA THR A 64 57.96 15.36 19.07
C THR A 64 57.33 15.23 20.46
N VAL A 65 56.26 14.43 20.54
CA VAL A 65 55.57 14.10 21.78
C VAL A 65 55.46 12.60 21.99
N ILE A 66 55.30 12.21 23.24
CA ILE A 66 54.89 10.85 23.62
C ILE A 66 53.46 10.92 24.11
N TRP A 67 52.63 10.02 23.61
CA TRP A 67 51.19 9.94 23.94
C TRP A 67 50.95 8.95 25.06
N THR A 68 50.06 9.32 26.00
CA THR A 68 49.50 8.42 27.03
C THR A 68 48.00 8.61 27.17
N ALA A 69 47.29 7.59 27.66
CA ALA A 69 45.85 7.61 27.93
C ALA A 69 45.55 7.14 29.35
N SER A 70 44.55 7.73 30.00
CA SER A 70 44.18 7.43 31.40
C SER A 70 43.41 6.11 31.56
N GLY A 71 43.11 5.37 30.49
CA GLY A 71 42.33 4.14 30.49
C GLY A 71 41.35 4.10 29.32
N GLY A 72 40.34 3.24 29.37
CA GLY A 72 39.29 3.14 28.35
C GLY A 72 39.73 2.63 26.97
N GLY A 73 41.01 2.25 26.85
CA GLY A 73 41.60 1.75 25.61
C GLY A 73 43.12 1.90 25.63
N THR A 74 43.74 1.81 24.46
CA THR A 74 45.19 1.92 24.26
C THR A 74 45.52 3.03 23.27
N ILE A 75 46.59 3.79 23.54
CA ILE A 75 47.10 4.79 22.58
C ILE A 75 48.48 4.38 22.10
N ASN A 76 48.73 4.52 20.81
CA ASN A 76 50.07 4.36 20.28
C ASN A 76 50.91 5.59 20.66
N ALA A 77 51.95 5.35 21.45
CA ALA A 77 52.77 6.41 22.03
C ALA A 77 53.46 7.29 20.99
N ALA A 78 53.73 6.79 19.80
CA ALA A 78 54.42 7.51 18.74
C ALA A 78 53.48 8.21 17.76
N THR A 79 52.34 7.51 17.40
CA THR A 79 51.45 8.00 16.34
C THR A 79 50.24 8.76 16.86
N GLY A 80 49.90 8.63 18.15
CA GLY A 80 48.72 9.27 18.74
C GLY A 80 47.39 8.61 18.32
N VAL A 81 47.39 7.42 17.72
CA VAL A 81 46.16 6.67 17.42
C VAL A 81 45.69 6.00 18.72
N PHE A 82 44.50 6.41 19.17
CA PHE A 82 43.84 5.76 20.30
C PHE A 82 42.84 4.74 19.79
N THR A 83 42.86 3.53 20.37
CA THR A 83 41.88 2.45 20.11
C THR A 83 41.08 2.20 21.38
N ALA A 84 39.76 2.35 21.29
CA ALA A 84 38.85 2.15 22.41
C ALA A 84 38.74 0.68 22.83
N ALA A 85 38.82 0.40 24.12
CA ALA A 85 38.45 -0.89 24.69
C ALA A 85 36.92 -1.02 24.81
N THR A 86 36.41 -2.23 25.04
CA THR A 86 35.01 -2.44 25.44
C THR A 86 34.82 -1.93 26.86
N VAL A 87 33.94 -0.94 27.03
CA VAL A 87 33.62 -0.37 28.33
C VAL A 87 32.14 -0.62 28.68
N PRO A 88 31.85 -0.97 29.95
CA PRO A 88 30.46 -1.26 30.38
C PRO A 88 29.60 0.01 30.53
N PHE A 89 30.25 1.16 30.72
CA PHE A 89 29.60 2.47 30.82
C PHE A 89 30.34 3.49 29.99
N SER A 90 29.65 4.54 29.54
CA SER A 90 30.31 5.66 28.86
C SER A 90 31.43 6.24 29.73
N THR A 91 32.65 6.18 29.24
CA THR A 91 33.86 6.50 29.98
C THR A 91 34.55 7.68 29.32
N GLN A 92 34.92 8.70 30.12
CA GLN A 92 35.80 9.74 29.66
C GLN A 92 37.26 9.31 29.83
N VAL A 93 38.03 9.51 28.78
CA VAL A 93 39.44 9.16 28.71
C VAL A 93 40.22 10.44 28.47
N THR A 94 41.18 10.72 29.38
CA THR A 94 42.12 11.81 29.18
C THR A 94 43.30 11.32 28.36
N ILE A 95 43.55 11.98 27.25
CA ILE A 95 44.71 11.75 26.37
C ILE A 95 45.74 12.87 26.66
N THR A 96 46.98 12.49 26.88
CA THR A 96 48.05 13.41 27.20
C THR A 96 49.16 13.29 26.16
N ALA A 97 49.57 14.44 25.60
CA ALA A 97 50.77 14.59 24.78
C ALA A 97 51.88 15.24 25.64
N THR A 98 52.95 14.54 25.86
CA THR A 98 54.10 15.07 26.64
C THR A 98 55.27 15.31 25.69
N SER A 99 55.88 16.50 25.76
CA SER A 99 57.06 16.80 24.95
C SER A 99 58.23 15.86 25.28
N THR A 100 58.89 15.36 24.26
CA THR A 100 60.10 14.53 24.43
C THR A 100 61.30 15.37 24.81
N GLN A 101 61.32 16.70 24.52
CA GLN A 101 62.39 17.60 24.84
C GLN A 101 62.26 18.14 26.25
N ASP A 102 61.08 18.43 26.74
CA ASP A 102 60.78 18.90 28.08
C ASP A 102 59.58 18.17 28.65
N SER A 103 59.83 17.14 29.44
CA SER A 103 58.76 16.27 29.99
C SER A 103 57.85 16.97 31.02
N THR A 104 58.18 18.19 31.44
CA THR A 104 57.31 19.03 32.28
C THR A 104 56.22 19.73 31.49
N LYS A 105 56.33 19.74 30.16
CA LYS A 105 55.36 20.34 29.25
C LYS A 105 54.50 19.29 28.62
N ASN A 106 53.21 19.35 28.90
CA ASN A 106 52.23 18.47 28.36
C ASN A 106 50.94 19.23 28.01
N GLY A 107 50.15 18.64 27.12
CA GLY A 107 48.82 19.08 26.77
C GLY A 107 47.84 17.92 26.86
N THR A 108 46.64 18.19 27.31
CA THR A 108 45.63 17.17 27.49
C THR A 108 44.37 17.47 26.67
N THR A 109 43.68 16.42 26.27
CA THR A 109 42.35 16.48 25.70
C THR A 109 41.53 15.32 26.24
N THR A 110 40.22 15.44 26.22
CA THR A 110 39.33 14.35 26.63
C THR A 110 38.55 13.80 25.44
N ILE A 111 38.41 12.49 25.40
CA ILE A 111 37.51 11.78 24.48
C ILE A 111 36.50 10.97 25.30
N THR A 112 35.32 10.70 24.70
CA THR A 112 34.30 9.86 25.30
C THR A 112 34.29 8.53 24.56
N VAL A 113 34.53 7.43 25.30
CA VAL A 113 34.28 6.06 24.83
C VAL A 113 32.87 5.69 25.26
N ALA A 114 31.94 5.61 24.30
CA ALA A 114 30.55 5.19 24.58
C ALA A 114 30.50 3.70 24.96
N ALA A 115 29.65 3.38 25.91
CA ALA A 115 29.40 2.00 26.30
C ALA A 115 29.05 1.13 25.08
N ALA A 116 29.53 -0.11 25.07
CA ALA A 116 29.05 -1.10 24.12
C ALA A 116 27.55 -1.27 24.31
N GLY A 117 26.80 -1.14 23.24
CA GLY A 117 25.37 -1.39 23.28
C GLY A 117 25.10 -2.86 23.62
N ALA A 118 24.10 -3.12 24.43
CA ALA A 118 23.65 -4.47 24.77
C ALA A 118 22.17 -4.64 24.46
N VAL A 119 21.84 -5.73 23.79
CA VAL A 119 20.43 -6.12 23.58
C VAL A 119 19.89 -6.70 24.89
N THR A 120 18.77 -6.16 25.37
CA THR A 120 18.11 -6.62 26.61
C THR A 120 16.97 -7.59 26.31
N SER A 121 16.20 -7.35 25.25
CA SER A 121 15.11 -8.24 24.84
C SER A 121 14.82 -8.14 23.34
N VAL A 122 14.21 -9.19 22.82
CA VAL A 122 13.62 -9.26 21.48
C VAL A 122 12.17 -9.72 21.65
N SER A 123 11.25 -9.09 20.95
CA SER A 123 9.87 -9.57 20.79
C SER A 123 9.54 -9.72 19.31
N ALA A 124 8.64 -10.64 18.98
CA ALA A 124 8.20 -10.87 17.61
C ALA A 124 6.66 -10.81 17.54
N THR A 125 6.16 -10.28 16.44
CA THR A 125 4.73 -10.29 16.09
C THR A 125 4.59 -10.68 14.64
N CYS A 126 3.52 -11.39 14.26
CA CYS A 126 3.22 -11.73 12.87
C CYS A 126 1.80 -11.25 12.54
N ASN A 127 1.62 -10.73 11.34
CA ASN A 127 0.32 -10.30 10.84
C ASN A 127 0.16 -10.74 9.37
N PRO A 128 -0.96 -11.43 9.04
CA PRO A 128 -1.95 -12.01 9.97
C PRO A 128 -1.38 -13.18 10.79
N THR A 129 -1.96 -13.44 11.98
CA THR A 129 -1.59 -14.59 12.83
C THR A 129 -2.20 -15.91 12.35
N MET A 130 -3.15 -15.85 11.41
CA MET A 130 -3.77 -16.99 10.75
C MET A 130 -3.73 -16.78 9.25
N VAL A 131 -3.22 -17.77 8.51
CA VAL A 131 -3.14 -17.76 7.04
C VAL A 131 -3.59 -19.12 6.51
N GLN A 132 -3.95 -19.17 5.25
CA GLN A 132 -4.21 -20.45 4.57
C GLN A 132 -2.92 -21.05 4.01
N THR A 133 -2.96 -22.34 3.64
CA THR A 133 -1.85 -22.99 2.96
C THR A 133 -1.43 -22.21 1.71
N GLY A 134 -0.14 -21.87 1.61
CA GLY A 134 0.42 -21.08 0.52
C GLY A 134 0.34 -19.56 0.71
N GLN A 135 -0.48 -19.07 1.65
CA GLN A 135 -0.55 -17.64 1.97
C GLN A 135 0.60 -17.22 2.89
N ALA A 136 0.93 -15.93 2.83
CA ALA A 136 2.03 -15.36 3.59
C ALA A 136 1.56 -14.61 4.84
N SER A 137 2.42 -14.64 5.88
CA SER A 137 2.34 -13.77 7.06
C SER A 137 3.62 -12.98 7.18
N THR A 138 3.52 -11.68 7.39
CA THR A 138 4.67 -10.81 7.62
C THR A 138 4.95 -10.70 9.10
N CYS A 139 6.19 -11.04 9.50
CA CYS A 139 6.62 -10.96 10.89
C CYS A 139 7.56 -9.79 11.10
N ALA A 140 7.35 -9.05 12.20
CA ALA A 140 8.17 -7.94 12.64
C ALA A 140 8.77 -8.20 14.01
N ALA A 141 10.00 -7.74 14.24
CA ALA A 141 10.69 -7.85 15.52
C ALA A 141 10.91 -6.48 16.13
N THR A 142 10.72 -6.38 17.45
CA THR A 142 11.15 -5.23 18.23
C THR A 142 12.32 -5.65 19.10
N VAL A 143 13.47 -5.01 18.91
CA VAL A 143 14.69 -5.23 19.71
C VAL A 143 14.84 -4.06 20.66
N VAL A 144 14.99 -4.35 21.95
CA VAL A 144 15.23 -3.34 23.00
C VAL A 144 16.63 -3.55 23.56
N GLY A 145 17.33 -2.46 23.81
CA GLY A 145 18.68 -2.51 24.34
C GLY A 145 19.12 -1.23 25.01
N THR A 146 20.35 -1.20 25.49
CA THR A 146 21.01 -0.04 26.10
C THR A 146 22.22 0.39 25.25
N GLY A 147 22.53 1.67 25.24
CA GLY A 147 23.62 2.19 24.44
C GLY A 147 23.39 2.03 22.94
N SER A 148 24.45 1.94 22.16
CA SER A 148 24.39 1.79 20.69
C SER A 148 24.35 0.31 20.32
N PHE A 149 23.15 -0.30 20.30
CA PHE A 149 22.95 -1.70 19.94
C PHE A 149 22.45 -1.84 18.48
N SER A 150 22.61 -3.05 17.92
CA SER A 150 22.07 -3.39 16.59
C SER A 150 20.63 -3.93 16.73
N PRO A 151 19.64 -3.38 16.00
CA PRO A 151 18.27 -3.91 15.99
C PRO A 151 18.09 -5.11 15.06
N ASN A 152 19.12 -5.57 14.36
CA ASN A 152 19.02 -6.61 13.35
C ASN A 152 18.75 -7.98 13.99
N VAL A 153 17.83 -8.73 13.38
CA VAL A 153 17.48 -10.10 13.76
C VAL A 153 17.65 -11.06 12.59
N THR A 154 17.74 -12.36 12.92
CA THR A 154 17.61 -13.46 11.97
C THR A 154 16.35 -14.22 12.31
N TRP A 155 15.54 -14.52 11.30
CA TRP A 155 14.28 -15.23 11.45
C TRP A 155 14.44 -16.73 11.23
N SER A 156 13.70 -17.52 12.03
CA SER A 156 13.55 -18.96 11.88
C SER A 156 12.12 -19.39 12.19
N SER A 157 11.71 -20.57 11.71
CA SER A 157 10.38 -21.13 11.97
C SER A 157 10.47 -22.60 12.35
N SER A 158 9.50 -23.10 13.12
CA SER A 158 9.39 -24.52 13.48
C SER A 158 8.95 -25.42 12.32
N GLY A 159 8.53 -24.83 11.21
CA GLY A 159 8.12 -25.48 9.96
C GLY A 159 7.62 -24.44 8.97
N GLY A 160 7.22 -24.87 7.76
CA GLY A 160 6.98 -23.96 6.64
C GLY A 160 8.26 -23.30 6.14
N THR A 161 8.12 -22.21 5.40
CA THR A 161 9.25 -21.44 4.85
C THR A 161 9.22 -20.03 5.41
N ILE A 162 10.35 -19.53 5.89
CA ILE A 162 10.50 -18.13 6.31
C ILE A 162 11.72 -17.51 5.65
N ASN A 163 11.59 -16.27 5.19
CA ASN A 163 12.73 -15.50 4.74
C ASN A 163 13.52 -15.02 5.98
N PRO A 164 14.80 -15.42 6.14
CA PRO A 164 15.58 -15.15 7.35
C PRO A 164 15.91 -13.67 7.55
N ILE A 165 15.74 -12.83 6.53
CA ILE A 165 16.02 -11.39 6.56
C ILE A 165 14.75 -10.59 6.74
N THR A 166 13.71 -10.87 5.93
CA THR A 166 12.49 -10.05 5.90
C THR A 166 11.41 -10.51 6.87
N GLY A 167 11.50 -11.76 7.40
CA GLY A 167 10.46 -12.32 8.27
C GLY A 167 9.17 -12.74 7.55
N LEU A 168 9.19 -12.83 6.20
CA LEU A 168 8.04 -13.29 5.43
C LEU A 168 7.92 -14.81 5.58
N PHE A 169 6.83 -15.26 6.18
CA PHE A 169 6.53 -16.67 6.43
C PHE A 169 5.42 -17.19 5.52
N SER A 170 5.51 -18.45 5.06
CA SER A 170 4.41 -19.19 4.43
C SER A 170 4.47 -20.67 4.80
N GLY A 171 3.29 -21.30 4.95
CA GLY A 171 3.17 -22.74 5.23
C GLY A 171 2.48 -23.47 4.08
N SER A 172 3.03 -24.61 3.67
CA SER A 172 2.44 -25.50 2.64
C SER A 172 1.50 -26.56 3.23
N SER A 173 1.43 -26.68 4.56
CA SER A 173 0.54 -27.61 5.26
C SER A 173 -0.07 -26.95 6.48
N ALA A 174 -1.31 -27.33 6.81
CA ALA A 174 -1.99 -26.85 8.00
C ALA A 174 -1.23 -27.21 9.28
N GLY A 175 -1.22 -26.30 10.24
CA GLY A 175 -0.54 -26.46 11.53
C GLY A 175 -0.28 -25.13 12.19
N THR A 176 0.15 -25.15 13.44
CA THR A 176 0.61 -23.94 14.15
C THR A 176 2.13 -23.93 14.16
N PHE A 177 2.71 -22.86 13.66
CA PHE A 177 4.15 -22.69 13.51
C PHE A 177 4.64 -21.58 14.44
N THR A 178 5.73 -21.85 15.16
CA THR A 178 6.41 -20.85 15.97
C THR A 178 7.46 -20.15 15.11
N ILE A 179 7.34 -18.84 15.02
CA ILE A 179 8.24 -17.94 14.30
C ILE A 179 9.13 -17.26 15.32
N THR A 180 10.44 -17.36 15.17
CA THR A 180 11.41 -16.85 16.14
C THR A 180 12.33 -15.81 15.49
N ALA A 181 12.40 -14.63 16.09
CA ALA A 181 13.39 -13.59 15.79
C ALA A 181 14.55 -13.70 16.78
N THR A 182 15.76 -13.92 16.33
CA THR A 182 16.97 -13.98 17.17
C THR A 182 17.87 -12.79 16.86
N SER A 183 18.32 -12.06 17.88
CA SER A 183 19.24 -10.95 17.70
C SER A 183 20.55 -11.41 17.05
N GLN A 184 21.01 -10.66 16.04
CA GLN A 184 22.32 -10.89 15.43
C GLN A 184 23.48 -10.44 16.32
N GLN A 185 23.23 -9.52 17.24
CA GLN A 185 24.25 -9.03 18.17
C GLN A 185 24.40 -9.94 19.40
N ASP A 186 23.30 -10.49 19.90
CA ASP A 186 23.28 -11.38 21.07
C ASP A 186 22.31 -12.55 20.79
N SER A 187 22.85 -13.68 20.34
CA SER A 187 22.06 -14.85 19.97
C SER A 187 21.33 -15.53 21.16
N THR A 188 21.61 -15.11 22.39
CA THR A 188 20.86 -15.54 23.58
C THR A 188 19.52 -14.81 23.74
N LYS A 189 19.31 -13.73 22.98
CA LYS A 189 18.10 -12.92 23.00
C LYS A 189 17.25 -13.24 21.78
N SER A 190 16.06 -13.77 22.04
CA SER A 190 15.09 -14.08 21.02
C SER A 190 13.66 -13.77 21.50
N GLY A 191 12.77 -13.58 20.54
CA GLY A 191 11.34 -13.44 20.77
C GLY A 191 10.58 -14.27 19.74
N SER A 192 9.42 -14.80 20.09
CA SER A 192 8.64 -15.63 19.17
C SER A 192 7.18 -15.18 19.07
N ALA A 193 6.59 -15.47 17.92
CA ALA A 193 5.17 -15.35 17.63
C ALA A 193 4.68 -16.67 17.03
N THR A 194 3.37 -16.88 17.02
CA THR A 194 2.77 -18.06 16.38
C THR A 194 1.97 -17.63 15.14
N VAL A 195 2.07 -18.43 14.08
CA VAL A 195 1.21 -18.34 12.89
C VAL A 195 0.49 -19.67 12.73
N THR A 196 -0.83 -19.64 12.65
CA THR A 196 -1.64 -20.82 12.36
C THR A 196 -1.91 -20.86 10.85
N VAL A 197 -1.48 -21.94 10.21
CA VAL A 197 -1.82 -22.24 8.81
C VAL A 197 -3.00 -23.20 8.81
N THR A 198 -4.10 -22.80 8.17
CA THR A 198 -5.28 -23.65 7.98
C THR A 198 -5.29 -24.27 6.58
N VAL A 199 -6.00 -25.37 6.40
CA VAL A 199 -6.28 -25.85 5.03
C VAL A 199 -7.07 -24.76 4.31
N GLY A 200 -6.60 -24.32 3.14
CA GLY A 200 -7.30 -23.33 2.34
C GLY A 200 -8.70 -23.84 2.00
N VAL A 201 -9.72 -23.06 2.33
CA VAL A 201 -11.00 -23.15 1.65
C VAL A 201 -10.77 -22.62 0.23
N ASN A 202 -11.24 -23.31 -0.77
CA ASN A 202 -10.95 -22.97 -2.18
C ASN A 202 -11.83 -21.81 -2.71
N ASN A 203 -12.16 -20.82 -1.86
CA ASN A 203 -13.01 -19.69 -2.22
C ASN A 203 -12.41 -18.33 -1.82
N VAL A 204 -11.10 -18.23 -1.65
CA VAL A 204 -10.44 -17.01 -1.18
C VAL A 204 -9.43 -16.50 -2.19
N LEU A 205 -9.53 -15.21 -2.53
CA LEU A 205 -8.51 -14.43 -3.23
C LEU A 205 -7.87 -13.46 -2.23
N PRO A 206 -6.54 -13.46 -2.09
CA PRO A 206 -5.85 -12.44 -1.30
C PRO A 206 -6.09 -11.05 -1.86
N ILE A 207 -6.42 -10.10 -1.00
CA ILE A 207 -6.43 -8.67 -1.34
C ILE A 207 -5.13 -8.04 -0.83
N VAL A 208 -4.53 -7.19 -1.67
CA VAL A 208 -3.56 -6.20 -1.25
C VAL A 208 -4.14 -4.80 -1.49
N VAL A 209 -4.02 -3.92 -0.48
CA VAL A 209 -4.25 -2.48 -0.66
C VAL A 209 -2.90 -1.82 -0.65
N ASP A 210 -2.51 -1.23 -1.77
CA ASP A 210 -1.24 -0.52 -1.93
C ASP A 210 -1.36 0.63 -2.95
N ALA A 211 -0.24 1.17 -3.43
CA ALA A 211 -0.24 2.28 -4.37
C ALA A 211 -0.64 1.92 -5.81
N GLY A 212 -0.96 0.65 -6.08
CA GLY A 212 -1.28 0.14 -7.41
C GLY A 212 -0.07 0.11 -8.37
N PRO A 213 -0.24 -0.48 -9.56
CA PRO A 213 0.85 -0.67 -10.52
C PRO A 213 1.40 0.65 -11.10
N ALA A 214 0.62 1.72 -11.10
CA ALA A 214 1.05 3.06 -11.49
C ALA A 214 1.68 3.85 -10.32
N ASN A 215 1.73 3.28 -9.12
CA ASN A 215 2.23 3.89 -7.88
C ASN A 215 1.56 5.24 -7.54
N ASN A 216 0.27 5.36 -7.82
CA ASN A 216 -0.51 6.58 -7.62
C ASN A 216 -1.93 6.33 -7.06
N TYR A 217 -2.27 5.08 -6.73
CA TYR A 217 -3.61 4.74 -6.23
C TYR A 217 -3.74 4.95 -4.72
N THR A 218 -4.85 5.50 -4.31
CA THR A 218 -5.22 5.67 -2.89
C THR A 218 -6.44 4.81 -2.60
N ASN A 219 -6.39 3.98 -1.56
CA ASN A 219 -7.46 3.06 -1.19
C ASN A 219 -7.89 2.16 -2.36
N GLY A 220 -6.95 1.52 -3.06
CA GLY A 220 -7.24 0.49 -4.06
C GLY A 220 -7.11 -0.90 -3.46
N ALA A 221 -8.17 -1.71 -3.51
CA ALA A 221 -8.15 -3.10 -3.09
C ALA A 221 -7.92 -4.01 -4.30
N PHE A 222 -6.75 -4.62 -4.42
CA PHE A 222 -6.35 -5.38 -5.61
C PHE A 222 -6.28 -6.88 -5.34
N VAL A 223 -6.60 -7.66 -6.38
CA VAL A 223 -6.45 -9.12 -6.42
C VAL A 223 -5.74 -9.54 -7.70
N THR A 224 -5.29 -10.81 -7.73
CA THR A 224 -4.78 -11.46 -8.94
C THR A 224 -5.86 -12.36 -9.53
N VAL A 225 -6.10 -12.27 -10.83
CA VAL A 225 -7.01 -13.15 -11.57
C VAL A 225 -6.28 -13.92 -12.65
N VAL A 226 -6.80 -15.10 -13.01
CA VAL A 226 -6.27 -15.90 -14.12
C VAL A 226 -7.34 -16.02 -15.20
N VAL A 227 -6.97 -15.67 -16.44
CA VAL A 227 -7.86 -15.74 -17.60
C VAL A 227 -7.26 -16.59 -18.70
N CYS A 228 -8.06 -17.44 -19.31
CA CYS A 228 -7.62 -18.34 -20.40
C CYS A 228 -8.56 -18.16 -21.60
N PRO A 229 -8.08 -18.26 -22.84
CA PRO A 229 -8.95 -18.43 -23.99
C PRO A 229 -9.82 -19.68 -23.79
N PRO A 230 -11.12 -19.63 -24.12
CA PRO A 230 -12.03 -20.75 -23.88
C PRO A 230 -11.55 -22.06 -24.48
N GLY A 231 -11.59 -23.13 -23.70
CA GLY A 231 -11.18 -24.46 -24.12
C GLY A 231 -9.68 -24.70 -24.22
N THR A 232 -8.85 -23.79 -23.71
CA THR A 232 -7.39 -23.90 -23.72
C THR A 232 -6.78 -23.86 -22.31
N SER A 233 -5.51 -24.24 -22.19
CA SER A 233 -4.69 -24.08 -20.98
C SER A 233 -3.68 -22.92 -21.10
N ALA A 234 -3.74 -22.12 -22.14
CA ALA A 234 -2.85 -20.96 -22.37
C ALA A 234 -3.34 -19.75 -21.55
N CYS A 235 -3.22 -19.83 -20.23
CA CYS A 235 -3.75 -18.84 -19.31
C CYS A 235 -2.76 -17.67 -19.12
N GLN A 236 -3.31 -16.50 -18.83
CA GLN A 236 -2.56 -15.31 -18.43
C GLN A 236 -2.98 -14.95 -17.01
N THR A 237 -2.00 -14.63 -16.18
CA THR A 237 -2.21 -14.17 -14.80
C THR A 237 -2.07 -12.68 -14.77
N ILE A 238 -3.09 -11.97 -14.31
CA ILE A 238 -3.13 -10.52 -14.23
C ILE A 238 -3.20 -10.12 -12.77
N ASP A 239 -2.20 -9.40 -12.32
CA ASP A 239 -2.10 -8.88 -10.97
C ASP A 239 -2.77 -7.49 -10.85
N HIS A 240 -2.92 -6.96 -9.64
CA HIS A 240 -3.48 -5.63 -9.36
C HIS A 240 -4.77 -5.33 -10.15
N VAL A 241 -5.71 -6.26 -10.14
CA VAL A 241 -7.07 -6.06 -10.63
C VAL A 241 -7.91 -5.51 -9.47
N LEU A 242 -8.48 -4.32 -9.63
CA LEU A 242 -9.25 -3.62 -8.60
C LEU A 242 -10.54 -4.38 -8.27
N VAL A 243 -10.76 -4.70 -7.02
CA VAL A 243 -12.02 -5.30 -6.53
C VAL A 243 -13.06 -4.20 -6.41
N ASP A 244 -14.12 -4.32 -7.18
CA ASP A 244 -15.16 -3.31 -7.29
C ASP A 244 -16.54 -3.93 -7.02
N THR A 245 -17.10 -3.64 -5.85
CA THR A 245 -18.45 -4.08 -5.47
C THR A 245 -19.53 -3.14 -6.00
N GLY A 246 -19.16 -1.97 -6.53
CA GLY A 246 -20.07 -1.00 -7.16
C GLY A 246 -20.34 -1.26 -8.64
N SER A 247 -19.52 -2.10 -9.31
CA SER A 247 -19.71 -2.46 -10.72
C SER A 247 -19.80 -3.96 -10.95
N VAL A 248 -20.02 -4.37 -12.19
CA VAL A 248 -20.26 -5.77 -12.57
C VAL A 248 -19.42 -6.16 -13.78
N GLY A 249 -18.73 -7.30 -13.69
CA GLY A 249 -17.99 -7.90 -14.78
C GLY A 249 -16.48 -7.68 -14.71
N LEU A 250 -15.74 -8.56 -15.36
CA LEU A 250 -14.29 -8.48 -15.43
C LEU A 250 -13.87 -7.60 -16.62
N ARG A 251 -13.01 -6.61 -16.34
CA ARG A 251 -12.44 -5.69 -17.31
C ARG A 251 -10.94 -5.65 -17.14
N LEU A 252 -10.17 -5.92 -18.20
CA LEU A 252 -8.71 -6.02 -18.15
C LEU A 252 -8.05 -5.11 -19.21
N LEU A 253 -7.00 -4.41 -18.81
CA LEU A 253 -6.22 -3.57 -19.72
C LEU A 253 -5.41 -4.44 -20.69
N ALA A 254 -5.53 -4.14 -21.99
CA ALA A 254 -4.70 -4.73 -23.01
C ALA A 254 -3.23 -4.31 -22.83
N GLN A 255 -2.31 -5.20 -23.16
CA GLN A 255 -0.88 -4.85 -23.27
C GLN A 255 -0.63 -3.81 -24.38
N GLY A 256 0.55 -3.21 -24.39
CA GLY A 256 0.94 -2.24 -25.40
C GLY A 256 0.55 -0.81 -25.03
N THR A 257 -0.20 -0.11 -25.84
CA THR A 257 -0.51 1.32 -25.65
C THR A 257 -1.40 1.60 -24.45
N ALA A 258 -2.24 0.63 -24.05
CA ALA A 258 -3.05 0.74 -22.83
C ALA A 258 -2.22 0.55 -21.54
N GLY A 259 -1.02 -0.02 -21.66
CA GLY A 259 -0.11 -0.25 -20.52
C GLY A 259 -0.51 -1.41 -19.62
N GLY A 260 -1.45 -2.28 -20.07
CA GLY A 260 -1.87 -3.47 -19.33
C GLY A 260 -0.95 -4.67 -19.56
N GLU A 261 -1.31 -5.79 -18.95
CA GLU A 261 -0.57 -7.06 -19.03
C GLU A 261 -1.21 -8.07 -19.99
N LEU A 262 -2.52 -7.93 -20.28
CA LEU A 262 -3.27 -8.90 -21.07
C LEU A 262 -2.91 -8.84 -22.55
N ASP A 263 -2.47 -9.96 -23.14
CA ASP A 263 -2.41 -10.10 -24.60
C ASP A 263 -3.85 -10.30 -25.16
N PRO A 264 -4.45 -9.29 -25.80
CA PRO A 264 -5.82 -9.37 -26.28
C PRO A 264 -5.97 -10.34 -27.44
N THR A 265 -4.91 -10.61 -28.21
CA THR A 265 -4.96 -11.43 -29.43
C THR A 265 -5.23 -12.89 -29.14
N ALA A 266 -4.96 -13.35 -27.93
CA ALA A 266 -5.23 -14.72 -27.47
C ALA A 266 -6.73 -15.00 -27.31
N PHE A 267 -7.57 -13.96 -27.08
CA PHE A 267 -8.98 -14.12 -26.72
C PHE A 267 -9.89 -13.90 -27.94
N PRO A 268 -10.87 -14.80 -28.15
CA PRO A 268 -11.83 -14.64 -29.24
C PRO A 268 -12.74 -13.44 -28.98
N LEU A 269 -12.87 -12.58 -30.00
CA LEU A 269 -13.83 -11.48 -29.98
C LEU A 269 -15.26 -12.00 -30.03
N GLN A 270 -16.13 -11.45 -29.20
CA GLN A 270 -17.56 -11.73 -29.28
C GLN A 270 -18.15 -11.14 -30.56
N GLN A 271 -18.91 -11.95 -31.29
CA GLN A 271 -19.49 -11.56 -32.57
C GLN A 271 -20.92 -11.06 -32.39
N THR A 272 -21.29 -10.06 -33.17
CA THR A 272 -22.66 -9.62 -33.42
C THR A 272 -23.07 -10.01 -34.84
N SER A 273 -24.33 -9.76 -35.22
CA SER A 273 -24.81 -10.02 -36.60
C SER A 273 -24.12 -9.14 -37.68
N GLY A 274 -23.41 -8.07 -37.27
CA GLY A 274 -22.81 -7.10 -38.21
C GLY A 274 -21.32 -6.84 -37.99
N GLY A 275 -20.67 -7.52 -37.04
CA GLY A 275 -19.27 -7.28 -36.71
C GLY A 275 -18.91 -7.79 -35.33
N VAL A 276 -17.94 -7.17 -34.65
CA VAL A 276 -17.53 -7.52 -33.33
C VAL A 276 -18.15 -6.60 -32.27
N THR A 277 -18.30 -7.09 -31.06
CA THR A 277 -18.87 -6.31 -29.95
C THR A 277 -17.81 -5.39 -29.34
N GLY A 278 -18.09 -4.08 -29.33
CA GLY A 278 -17.40 -3.10 -28.49
C GLY A 278 -18.25 -2.74 -27.27
N GLN A 279 -17.60 -2.29 -26.20
CA GLN A 279 -18.28 -1.84 -24.98
C GLN A 279 -17.71 -0.51 -24.50
N CYS A 280 -18.65 0.39 -24.14
CA CYS A 280 -18.40 1.60 -23.39
C CYS A 280 -18.88 1.38 -21.97
N ASN A 281 -17.99 1.11 -21.02
CA ASN A 281 -18.35 1.08 -19.61
C ASN A 281 -18.13 2.46 -18.99
N VAL A 282 -19.06 2.91 -18.15
CA VAL A 282 -19.06 4.25 -17.56
C VAL A 282 -18.98 4.13 -16.05
N PHE A 283 -17.98 4.78 -15.48
CA PHE A 283 -17.82 5.02 -14.06
C PHE A 283 -18.27 6.44 -13.70
N VAL A 284 -18.30 6.77 -12.42
CA VAL A 284 -18.66 8.12 -11.97
C VAL A 284 -17.67 9.17 -12.46
N ASP A 285 -16.40 8.83 -12.52
CA ASP A 285 -15.27 9.69 -12.83
C ASP A 285 -14.73 9.53 -14.28
N GLY A 286 -15.11 8.46 -15.01
CA GLY A 286 -14.62 8.24 -16.34
C GLY A 286 -15.36 7.19 -17.14
N PHE A 287 -14.82 6.83 -18.29
CA PHE A 287 -15.30 5.71 -19.10
C PHE A 287 -14.11 4.83 -19.56
N THR A 288 -14.40 3.54 -19.79
CA THR A 288 -13.47 2.65 -20.47
C THR A 288 -14.07 2.19 -21.79
N TRP A 289 -13.21 2.08 -22.82
CA TRP A 289 -13.57 1.57 -24.13
C TRP A 289 -12.73 0.35 -24.49
N GLY A 290 -13.37 -0.66 -25.09
CA GLY A 290 -12.67 -1.84 -25.56
C GLY A 290 -13.57 -2.87 -26.22
N SER A 291 -13.00 -4.02 -26.58
CA SER A 291 -13.77 -5.16 -27.11
C SER A 291 -14.44 -5.93 -25.99
N VAL A 292 -15.57 -6.60 -26.35
CA VAL A 292 -16.04 -7.74 -25.57
C VAL A 292 -15.41 -9.00 -26.14
N SER A 293 -14.73 -9.76 -25.29
CA SER A 293 -14.06 -11.00 -25.64
C SER A 293 -14.50 -12.11 -24.69
N LEU A 294 -14.34 -13.37 -25.12
CA LEU A 294 -14.74 -14.52 -24.32
C LEU A 294 -13.53 -15.10 -23.60
N ALA A 295 -13.65 -15.35 -22.30
CA ALA A 295 -12.60 -15.91 -21.46
C ALA A 295 -13.13 -17.01 -20.53
N THR A 296 -12.29 -17.96 -20.21
CA THR A 296 -12.44 -18.80 -19.02
C THR A 296 -11.73 -18.09 -17.87
N ILE A 297 -12.42 -17.87 -16.75
CA ILE A 297 -11.90 -17.12 -15.61
C ILE A 297 -11.67 -18.09 -14.46
N GLN A 298 -10.47 -18.08 -13.89
CA GLN A 298 -10.13 -18.90 -12.72
C GLN A 298 -9.93 -18.00 -11.51
N MET A 299 -10.70 -18.24 -10.47
CA MET A 299 -10.66 -17.49 -9.22
C MET A 299 -10.90 -18.44 -8.05
N ALA A 300 -10.09 -18.30 -6.99
CA ALA A 300 -10.33 -18.98 -5.71
C ALA A 300 -10.62 -20.49 -5.84
N GLY A 301 -9.88 -21.18 -6.72
CA GLY A 301 -10.03 -22.62 -6.93
C GLY A 301 -11.19 -23.06 -7.81
N GLU A 302 -12.03 -22.14 -8.27
CA GLU A 302 -13.13 -22.40 -9.21
C GLU A 302 -12.85 -21.84 -10.61
N THR A 303 -13.62 -22.33 -11.59
CA THR A 303 -13.48 -21.93 -12.99
C THR A 303 -14.84 -21.57 -13.59
N ALA A 304 -15.01 -20.30 -13.95
CA ALA A 304 -16.13 -19.83 -14.75
C ALA A 304 -15.80 -20.03 -16.24
N SER A 305 -16.44 -20.98 -16.87
CA SER A 305 -16.19 -21.37 -18.27
C SER A 305 -17.33 -21.06 -19.23
N THR A 306 -18.50 -20.72 -18.71
CA THR A 306 -19.70 -20.34 -19.47
C THR A 306 -20.57 -19.44 -18.61
N VAL A 307 -21.36 -18.58 -19.24
CA VAL A 307 -22.43 -17.86 -18.55
C VAL A 307 -23.52 -18.85 -18.16
N PRO A 308 -24.13 -18.78 -16.96
CA PRO A 308 -25.28 -19.61 -16.61
C PRO A 308 -26.37 -19.51 -17.68
N ASN A 309 -26.91 -20.68 -18.08
CA ASN A 309 -27.83 -20.81 -19.20
C ASN A 309 -27.31 -20.36 -20.57
N GLY A 310 -26.03 -20.01 -20.70
CA GLY A 310 -25.39 -19.71 -21.97
C GLY A 310 -25.02 -20.97 -22.75
N THR A 311 -24.96 -20.86 -24.07
CA THR A 311 -24.58 -21.95 -24.99
C THR A 311 -23.21 -21.80 -25.58
N VAL A 312 -22.55 -20.64 -25.36
CA VAL A 312 -21.23 -20.31 -25.90
C VAL A 312 -20.17 -20.55 -24.80
N ALA A 313 -19.07 -21.18 -25.19
CA ALA A 313 -17.94 -21.35 -24.27
C ALA A 313 -17.28 -19.99 -23.99
N GLY A 314 -17.01 -19.73 -22.73
CA GLY A 314 -16.42 -18.48 -22.22
C GLY A 314 -17.44 -17.56 -21.57
N VAL A 315 -16.91 -16.72 -20.68
CA VAL A 315 -17.63 -15.63 -20.02
C VAL A 315 -17.25 -14.33 -20.76
N PRO A 316 -18.22 -13.48 -21.13
CA PRO A 316 -17.91 -12.19 -21.74
C PRO A 316 -17.18 -11.27 -20.75
N ILE A 317 -16.03 -10.76 -21.15
CA ILE A 317 -15.21 -9.78 -20.44
C ILE A 317 -14.95 -8.58 -21.34
N GLN A 318 -14.68 -7.40 -20.76
CA GLN A 318 -14.18 -6.27 -21.54
C GLN A 318 -12.64 -6.33 -21.58
N ILE A 319 -12.07 -6.18 -22.77
CA ILE A 319 -10.63 -5.90 -22.92
C ILE A 319 -10.46 -4.42 -23.21
N ILE A 320 -10.08 -3.66 -22.20
CA ILE A 320 -9.95 -2.20 -22.24
C ILE A 320 -8.75 -1.83 -23.13
N GLY A 321 -8.92 -0.83 -24.01
CA GLY A 321 -7.87 -0.37 -24.90
C GLY A 321 -7.45 -1.40 -25.96
N ASP A 322 -8.31 -2.35 -26.28
CA ASP A 322 -8.05 -3.39 -27.28
C ASP A 322 -7.78 -2.78 -28.66
N PRO A 323 -6.58 -2.97 -29.25
CA PRO A 323 -6.24 -2.42 -30.56
C PRO A 323 -7.08 -2.97 -31.72
N ARG A 324 -7.86 -4.02 -31.50
CA ARG A 324 -8.80 -4.58 -32.49
C ARG A 324 -10.08 -3.74 -32.66
N VAL A 325 -10.38 -2.86 -31.66
CA VAL A 325 -11.49 -1.88 -31.69
C VAL A 325 -10.99 -0.49 -31.28
N PRO A 326 -10.06 0.11 -32.04
CA PRO A 326 -9.29 1.28 -31.62
C PRO A 326 -10.08 2.59 -31.56
N THR A 327 -11.24 2.65 -32.22
CA THR A 327 -12.00 3.89 -32.36
C THR A 327 -13.07 4.01 -31.30
N VAL A 328 -12.91 4.98 -30.39
CA VAL A 328 -13.92 5.31 -29.37
C VAL A 328 -15.06 6.08 -30.04
N PRO A 329 -16.31 5.60 -29.99
CA PRO A 329 -17.45 6.35 -30.51
C PRO A 329 -17.69 7.64 -29.72
N GLY A 330 -18.12 8.70 -30.41
CA GLY A 330 -18.42 9.99 -29.76
C GLY A 330 -19.54 9.89 -28.70
N SER A 331 -20.48 8.96 -28.86
CA SER A 331 -21.51 8.67 -27.84
C SER A 331 -20.97 7.96 -26.60
N CYS A 332 -19.79 7.34 -26.67
CA CYS A 332 -19.05 6.82 -25.53
C CYS A 332 -18.19 7.90 -24.87
N SER A 333 -17.34 8.58 -25.65
CA SER A 333 -16.40 9.58 -25.13
C SER A 333 -17.07 10.83 -24.51
N SER A 334 -18.37 11.01 -24.67
CA SER A 334 -19.15 12.05 -24.00
C SER A 334 -19.74 11.63 -22.64
N GLN A 335 -19.54 10.37 -22.22
CA GLN A 335 -19.99 9.85 -20.93
C GLN A 335 -18.85 9.93 -19.88
N GLY A 336 -19.12 9.59 -18.62
CA GLY A 336 -18.13 9.55 -17.55
C GLY A 336 -17.33 10.85 -17.44
N MET A 337 -17.98 12.00 -17.44
CA MET A 337 -17.34 13.32 -17.49
C MET A 337 -16.38 13.55 -18.68
N GLY A 338 -16.38 12.65 -19.67
CA GLY A 338 -15.50 12.67 -20.83
C GLY A 338 -14.05 12.27 -20.54
N ILE A 339 -13.78 11.67 -19.39
CA ILE A 339 -12.43 11.20 -19.00
C ILE A 339 -12.24 9.78 -19.49
N ASP A 340 -11.21 9.57 -20.32
CA ASP A 340 -10.85 8.25 -20.85
C ASP A 340 -9.89 7.52 -19.90
N GLU A 341 -10.39 6.47 -19.29
CA GLU A 341 -9.65 5.59 -18.38
C GLU A 341 -9.13 4.31 -19.04
N SER A 342 -9.08 4.28 -20.36
CA SER A 342 -8.64 3.10 -21.13
C SER A 342 -7.11 2.94 -21.14
N ASN A 343 -6.41 3.36 -20.10
CA ASN A 343 -4.97 3.20 -19.94
C ASN A 343 -4.55 3.11 -18.46
N LEU A 344 -3.38 2.52 -18.22
CA LEU A 344 -2.87 2.28 -16.87
C LEU A 344 -2.75 3.55 -15.99
N THR A 345 -2.30 4.66 -16.57
CA THR A 345 -2.09 5.91 -15.81
C THR A 345 -3.40 6.50 -15.31
N ALA A 346 -4.46 6.40 -16.10
CA ALA A 346 -5.78 6.91 -15.75
C ALA A 346 -6.55 5.93 -14.86
N LEU A 347 -6.56 4.63 -15.20
CA LEU A 347 -7.26 3.61 -14.43
C LEU A 347 -6.56 3.28 -13.10
N GLY A 348 -5.23 3.36 -13.06
CA GLY A 348 -4.43 3.04 -11.87
C GLY A 348 -4.35 1.57 -11.48
N ALA A 349 -4.94 0.67 -12.27
CA ALA A 349 -5.02 -0.78 -12.09
C ALA A 349 -4.81 -1.51 -13.41
N PHE A 350 -4.44 -2.80 -13.39
CA PHE A 350 -4.41 -3.61 -14.62
C PHE A 350 -5.80 -4.09 -15.06
N GLY A 351 -6.83 -3.76 -14.30
CA GLY A 351 -8.21 -4.05 -14.62
C GLY A 351 -9.14 -3.82 -13.45
N VAL A 352 -10.42 -4.12 -13.65
CA VAL A 352 -11.49 -4.04 -12.65
C VAL A 352 -12.21 -5.38 -12.56
N LEU A 353 -12.27 -5.95 -11.38
CA LEU A 353 -13.07 -7.11 -11.04
C LEU A 353 -14.39 -6.64 -10.41
N GLY A 354 -15.38 -6.37 -11.26
CA GLY A 354 -16.72 -5.98 -10.85
C GLY A 354 -17.49 -7.18 -10.28
N VAL A 355 -17.68 -7.18 -8.95
CA VAL A 355 -18.35 -8.23 -8.18
C VAL A 355 -19.60 -7.70 -7.47
N GLY A 356 -20.24 -6.72 -8.08
CA GLY A 356 -21.45 -6.09 -7.59
C GLY A 356 -22.66 -6.99 -7.54
N THR A 357 -23.81 -6.39 -7.29
CA THR A 357 -25.05 -7.10 -6.95
C THR A 357 -25.84 -7.65 -8.15
N PHE A 358 -25.44 -7.38 -9.38
CA PHE A 358 -26.16 -7.81 -10.58
C PHE A 358 -25.44 -8.95 -11.32
N GLU A 359 -26.21 -9.74 -12.07
CA GLU A 359 -25.70 -10.84 -12.90
C GLU A 359 -24.96 -10.34 -14.15
N GLN A 360 -25.48 -9.26 -14.78
CA GLN A 360 -24.91 -8.61 -15.96
C GLN A 360 -24.75 -7.10 -15.71
N ASP A 361 -23.84 -6.49 -16.43
CA ASP A 361 -23.48 -5.07 -16.26
C ASP A 361 -24.53 -4.07 -16.76
N CYS A 362 -25.40 -4.46 -17.66
CA CYS A 362 -26.49 -3.62 -18.16
C CYS A 362 -27.88 -4.25 -18.00
N GLY A 363 -27.95 -5.57 -17.93
CA GLY A 363 -29.19 -6.31 -17.74
C GLY A 363 -30.24 -6.10 -18.86
N PRO A 364 -31.56 -6.18 -18.54
CA PRO A 364 -32.63 -6.04 -19.51
C PRO A 364 -32.65 -4.73 -20.30
N GLY A 365 -32.05 -3.67 -19.73
CA GLY A 365 -31.98 -2.36 -20.39
C GLY A 365 -31.27 -2.39 -21.72
N CYS A 366 -30.18 -3.15 -21.83
CA CYS A 366 -29.43 -3.28 -23.08
C CYS A 366 -30.01 -4.31 -24.07
N VAL A 367 -30.91 -5.15 -23.63
CA VAL A 367 -31.61 -6.11 -24.54
C VAL A 367 -32.54 -5.39 -25.50
N SER A 368 -33.19 -4.33 -25.04
CA SER A 368 -34.24 -3.65 -25.79
C SER A 368 -33.92 -2.23 -26.24
N ASN A 369 -32.86 -1.62 -25.69
CA ASN A 369 -32.53 -0.22 -25.94
C ASN A 369 -31.03 -0.04 -26.26
N SER A 370 -30.73 0.25 -27.52
CA SER A 370 -29.37 0.62 -27.96
C SER A 370 -28.99 2.07 -27.59
N GLY A 371 -29.96 2.91 -27.27
CA GLY A 371 -29.75 4.32 -26.90
C GLY A 371 -29.03 4.51 -25.56
N ASN A 372 -28.82 3.46 -24.79
CA ASN A 372 -27.98 3.46 -23.60
C ASN A 372 -26.49 3.72 -23.92
N ASN A 373 -26.10 3.52 -25.21
CA ASN A 373 -24.71 3.69 -25.66
C ASN A 373 -23.70 2.88 -24.82
N PHE A 374 -24.08 1.67 -24.45
CA PHE A 374 -23.28 0.78 -23.62
C PHE A 374 -22.57 -0.27 -24.46
N TYR A 375 -23.30 -0.87 -25.43
CA TYR A 375 -22.77 -1.84 -26.38
C TYR A 375 -22.80 -1.33 -27.81
N TYR A 376 -21.83 -1.77 -28.60
CA TYR A 376 -21.62 -1.34 -29.97
C TYR A 376 -21.34 -2.53 -30.88
N THR A 377 -21.81 -2.45 -32.12
CA THR A 377 -21.32 -3.30 -33.21
C THR A 377 -20.25 -2.55 -33.98
N CYS A 378 -19.05 -3.13 -34.05
CA CYS A 378 -17.88 -2.55 -34.73
C CYS A 378 -17.57 -3.31 -36.00
N THR A 379 -17.48 -2.58 -37.14
CA THR A 379 -17.17 -3.14 -38.47
C THR A 379 -16.22 -2.19 -39.17
N ASN A 380 -15.06 -2.69 -39.65
CA ASN A 380 -14.06 -1.91 -40.36
C ASN A 380 -13.65 -0.61 -39.64
N GLY A 381 -13.52 -0.65 -38.31
CA GLY A 381 -13.09 0.50 -37.52
C GLY A 381 -14.19 1.50 -37.18
N ALA A 382 -15.42 1.32 -37.65
CA ALA A 382 -16.58 2.12 -37.25
C ALA A 382 -17.47 1.34 -36.29
N CYS A 383 -17.92 1.99 -35.21
CA CYS A 383 -18.77 1.38 -34.19
C CYS A 383 -20.08 2.16 -34.05
N SER A 384 -21.20 1.46 -33.98
CA SER A 384 -22.53 2.02 -33.74
C SER A 384 -23.22 1.32 -32.59
N SER A 385 -23.98 2.08 -31.81
CA SER A 385 -24.73 1.54 -30.65
C SER A 385 -25.65 0.40 -31.07
N THR A 386 -25.69 -0.65 -30.28
CA THR A 386 -26.48 -1.85 -30.51
C THR A 386 -27.12 -2.35 -29.24
N THR A 387 -28.14 -3.19 -29.38
CA THR A 387 -28.68 -3.98 -28.27
C THR A 387 -27.80 -5.21 -28.06
N GLN A 388 -27.82 -5.76 -26.82
CA GLN A 388 -27.03 -6.92 -26.46
C GLN A 388 -27.85 -7.89 -25.60
N GLY A 389 -27.93 -9.15 -26.00
CA GLY A 389 -28.62 -10.20 -25.25
C GLY A 389 -27.97 -10.48 -23.90
N LEU A 390 -28.73 -10.86 -22.87
CA LEU A 390 -28.22 -11.06 -21.51
C LEU A 390 -26.97 -11.95 -21.46
N SER A 391 -27.00 -13.12 -22.11
CA SER A 391 -25.85 -14.05 -22.12
C SER A 391 -24.64 -13.57 -22.91
N GLN A 392 -24.75 -12.43 -23.57
CA GLN A 392 -23.69 -11.81 -24.35
C GLN A 392 -23.17 -10.50 -23.72
N GLN A 393 -23.80 -10.05 -22.63
CA GLN A 393 -23.32 -8.91 -21.85
C GLN A 393 -22.12 -9.30 -20.97
N VAL A 394 -21.28 -8.34 -20.64
CA VAL A 394 -20.22 -8.55 -19.67
C VAL A 394 -20.84 -8.99 -18.35
N THR A 395 -20.38 -10.12 -17.85
CA THR A 395 -21.08 -10.91 -16.83
C THR A 395 -20.29 -10.85 -15.52
N ASN A 396 -21.00 -10.82 -14.40
CA ASN A 396 -20.41 -10.98 -13.08
C ASN A 396 -19.66 -12.32 -13.03
N PRO A 397 -18.33 -12.31 -12.88
CA PRO A 397 -17.57 -13.56 -12.94
C PRO A 397 -17.87 -14.50 -11.77
N VAL A 398 -18.30 -13.94 -10.62
CA VAL A 398 -18.73 -14.73 -9.46
C VAL A 398 -20.01 -15.50 -9.78
N TRP A 399 -21.02 -14.85 -10.37
CA TRP A 399 -22.26 -15.51 -10.79
C TRP A 399 -22.03 -16.65 -11.78
N ALA A 400 -20.98 -16.55 -12.59
CA ALA A 400 -20.62 -17.60 -13.57
C ALA A 400 -19.85 -18.80 -12.95
N LEU A 401 -19.52 -18.78 -11.66
CA LEU A 401 -18.87 -19.90 -10.98
C LEU A 401 -19.83 -21.06 -10.73
N PRO A 402 -19.32 -22.31 -10.65
CA PRO A 402 -20.19 -23.47 -10.50
C PRO A 402 -20.77 -23.68 -9.09
N GLN A 403 -20.14 -23.14 -8.04
CA GLN A 403 -20.53 -23.39 -6.64
C GLN A 403 -20.71 -22.12 -5.82
N ASP A 404 -19.66 -21.32 -5.64
CA ASP A 404 -19.65 -20.13 -4.77
C ASP A 404 -20.15 -18.88 -5.53
N ASN A 405 -21.35 -18.93 -6.11
CA ASN A 405 -21.83 -18.05 -7.16
C ASN A 405 -22.90 -17.01 -6.74
N ASN A 406 -23.15 -16.87 -5.44
CA ASN A 406 -24.26 -16.05 -4.92
C ASN A 406 -23.84 -14.70 -4.34
N GLY A 407 -22.56 -14.36 -4.41
CA GLY A 407 -22.03 -13.10 -3.90
C GLY A 407 -20.62 -13.21 -3.39
N VAL A 408 -20.18 -12.16 -2.72
CA VAL A 408 -18.82 -12.07 -2.17
C VAL A 408 -18.83 -11.48 -0.76
N LEU A 409 -17.74 -11.74 -0.04
CA LEU A 409 -17.40 -11.13 1.23
C LEU A 409 -16.00 -10.49 1.11
N VAL A 410 -15.91 -9.17 1.31
CA VAL A 410 -14.65 -8.46 1.42
C VAL A 410 -14.32 -8.27 2.90
N GLN A 411 -13.12 -8.71 3.30
CA GLN A 411 -12.61 -8.55 4.66
C GLN A 411 -11.28 -7.80 4.66
N LEU A 412 -11.26 -6.63 5.27
CA LEU A 412 -10.03 -5.87 5.53
C LEU A 412 -9.82 -5.69 7.04
N PRO A 413 -8.59 -5.83 7.55
CA PRO A 413 -8.31 -5.55 8.95
C PRO A 413 -8.47 -4.06 9.26
N PRO A 414 -8.65 -3.68 10.55
CA PRO A 414 -8.59 -2.30 10.96
C PRO A 414 -7.19 -1.71 10.73
N ILE A 415 -7.12 -0.43 10.41
CA ILE A 415 -5.87 0.29 10.20
C ILE A 415 -5.73 1.46 11.19
N PRO A 416 -4.49 1.94 11.45
CA PRO A 416 -4.27 3.11 12.29
C PRO A 416 -4.92 4.38 11.75
N SER A 417 -5.29 5.30 12.63
CA SER A 417 -5.61 6.68 12.24
C SER A 417 -4.43 7.32 11.50
N GLY A 418 -4.72 8.07 10.45
CA GLY A 418 -3.71 8.62 9.54
C GLY A 418 -3.19 7.65 8.48
N GLY A 419 -3.69 6.41 8.46
CA GLY A 419 -3.46 5.45 7.39
C GLY A 419 -2.20 4.60 7.52
N THR A 420 -1.95 3.80 6.48
CA THR A 420 -0.78 2.90 6.37
C THR A 420 -0.34 2.74 4.91
N THR A 421 0.86 2.23 4.71
CA THR A 421 1.46 2.03 3.37
C THR A 421 0.90 0.83 2.62
N THR A 422 0.36 -0.17 3.33
CA THR A 422 -0.23 -1.37 2.72
C THR A 422 -1.16 -2.08 3.71
N VAL A 423 -2.14 -2.80 3.18
CA VAL A 423 -3.05 -3.67 3.95
C VAL A 423 -3.24 -4.97 3.20
N ASN A 424 -3.20 -6.09 3.92
CA ASN A 424 -3.57 -7.40 3.38
C ASN A 424 -4.95 -7.77 3.88
N GLY A 425 -5.82 -8.19 2.96
CA GLY A 425 -7.18 -8.64 3.23
C GLY A 425 -7.56 -9.85 2.39
N GLN A 426 -8.86 -10.11 2.30
CA GLN A 426 -9.39 -11.25 1.57
C GLN A 426 -10.67 -10.87 0.82
N LEU A 427 -10.77 -11.30 -0.43
CA LEU A 427 -12.02 -11.45 -1.16
C LEU A 427 -12.44 -12.92 -1.08
N ILE A 428 -13.51 -13.19 -0.38
CA ILE A 428 -14.04 -14.52 -0.19
C ILE A 428 -15.26 -14.68 -1.10
N ILE A 429 -15.22 -15.67 -1.96
CA ILE A 429 -16.28 -15.94 -2.94
C ILE A 429 -17.38 -16.77 -2.30
N GLY A 430 -18.63 -16.46 -2.64
CA GLY A 430 -19.83 -17.09 -2.08
C GLY A 430 -20.26 -16.51 -0.73
N ILE A 431 -21.53 -16.70 -0.38
CA ILE A 431 -22.14 -16.32 0.91
C ILE A 431 -22.92 -17.52 1.46
N GLY A 432 -22.50 -18.03 2.63
CA GLY A 432 -23.10 -19.21 3.26
C GLY A 432 -22.90 -20.53 2.51
N THR A 433 -21.99 -20.56 1.55
CA THR A 433 -21.68 -21.74 0.72
C THR A 433 -20.56 -22.59 1.35
N GLN A 434 -19.68 -21.97 2.15
CA GLN A 434 -18.58 -22.64 2.85
C GLN A 434 -18.50 -22.17 4.31
N ALA A 435 -17.65 -22.83 5.11
CA ALA A 435 -17.56 -22.57 6.55
C ALA A 435 -17.00 -21.16 6.90
N ASN A 436 -16.32 -20.50 5.95
CA ASN A 436 -15.65 -19.22 6.15
C ASN A 436 -16.47 -18.01 5.65
N ASN A 437 -17.63 -18.19 5.03
CA ASN A 437 -18.38 -17.14 4.36
C ASN A 437 -19.85 -17.02 4.81
N GLY A 438 -20.17 -17.57 5.97
CA GLY A 438 -21.52 -17.40 6.56
C GLY A 438 -21.76 -15.95 7.00
N LEU A 439 -23.02 -15.49 6.90
CA LEU A 439 -23.42 -14.13 7.33
C LEU A 439 -23.16 -13.85 8.83
N GLY A 440 -23.15 -14.89 9.68
CA GLY A 440 -22.92 -14.73 11.11
C GLY A 440 -23.89 -13.74 11.76
N SER A 441 -23.36 -12.69 12.39
CA SER A 441 -24.13 -11.62 13.02
C SER A 441 -24.32 -10.38 12.12
N ALA A 442 -23.94 -10.43 10.85
CA ALA A 442 -24.07 -9.31 9.93
C ALA A 442 -25.53 -8.89 9.76
N THR A 443 -25.78 -7.60 9.75
CA THR A 443 -27.09 -7.04 9.46
C THR A 443 -27.28 -6.98 7.95
N VAL A 444 -28.34 -7.61 7.45
CA VAL A 444 -28.66 -7.67 6.01
C VAL A 444 -29.61 -6.53 5.64
N PHE A 445 -29.15 -5.64 4.76
CA PHE A 445 -29.93 -4.54 4.19
C PHE A 445 -30.40 -4.91 2.79
N ASN A 446 -31.66 -5.29 2.66
CA ASN A 446 -32.26 -5.52 1.36
C ASN A 446 -32.36 -4.20 0.59
N THR A 447 -32.13 -4.28 -0.71
CA THR A 447 -32.07 -3.12 -1.61
C THR A 447 -33.35 -3.03 -2.46
N ASP A 448 -33.47 -1.91 -3.17
CA ASP A 448 -34.42 -1.79 -4.28
C ASP A 448 -33.91 -2.50 -5.55
N ALA A 449 -34.65 -2.38 -6.66
CA ALA A 449 -34.29 -3.00 -7.94
C ALA A 449 -33.00 -2.41 -8.58
N ASN A 450 -32.51 -1.30 -8.08
CA ASN A 450 -31.24 -0.67 -8.51
C ASN A 450 -30.08 -0.95 -7.54
N ALA A 451 -30.27 -1.88 -6.60
CA ALA A 451 -29.34 -2.24 -5.56
C ALA A 451 -29.03 -1.10 -4.55
N TYR A 452 -29.94 -0.15 -4.40
CA TYR A 452 -29.82 0.93 -3.42
C TYR A 452 -30.51 0.60 -2.11
N PHE A 453 -29.92 1.06 -1.01
CA PHE A 453 -30.53 1.15 0.31
C PHE A 453 -30.56 2.61 0.77
N ILE A 454 -31.01 2.90 1.98
CA ILE A 454 -31.16 4.26 2.50
C ILE A 454 -30.09 4.51 3.55
N THR A 455 -29.39 5.65 3.46
CA THR A 455 -28.53 6.17 4.52
C THR A 455 -29.09 7.49 5.06
N ASN A 456 -29.44 7.51 6.33
CA ASN A 456 -29.86 8.72 7.04
C ASN A 456 -28.65 9.37 7.69
N PHE A 457 -28.31 10.58 7.27
CA PHE A 457 -27.17 11.33 7.77
C PHE A 457 -27.55 12.79 8.02
N ASN A 458 -27.27 13.29 9.22
CA ASN A 458 -27.51 14.69 9.63
C ASN A 458 -28.93 15.21 9.31
N GLY A 459 -29.95 14.35 9.54
CA GLY A 459 -31.36 14.69 9.28
C GLY A 459 -31.80 14.57 7.82
N GLN A 460 -30.92 14.21 6.90
CA GLN A 460 -31.22 13.97 5.50
C GLN A 460 -31.24 12.47 5.20
N SER A 461 -32.21 12.06 4.38
CA SER A 461 -32.33 10.67 3.89
C SER A 461 -31.73 10.59 2.49
N ASN A 462 -30.66 9.80 2.33
CA ASN A 462 -30.01 9.51 1.07
C ASN A 462 -30.54 8.17 0.56
N THR A 463 -31.46 8.22 -0.41
CA THR A 463 -32.23 7.04 -0.85
C THR A 463 -31.52 6.18 -1.88
N CYS A 464 -30.41 6.61 -2.42
CA CYS A 464 -29.61 5.89 -3.40
C CYS A 464 -28.20 5.59 -2.83
N SER A 465 -28.18 4.94 -1.66
CA SER A 465 -26.91 4.57 -1.02
C SER A 465 -26.47 3.16 -1.42
N TYR A 466 -25.17 2.95 -1.49
CA TYR A 466 -24.54 1.68 -1.86
C TYR A 466 -23.20 1.51 -1.17
N ILE A 467 -22.61 0.31 -1.26
CA ILE A 467 -21.30 0.01 -0.67
C ILE A 467 -20.36 -0.39 -1.81
N ASP A 468 -19.28 0.37 -1.98
CA ASP A 468 -18.44 0.28 -3.17
C ASP A 468 -16.95 0.21 -2.83
N SER A 469 -16.34 -0.97 -2.97
CA SER A 469 -14.89 -1.13 -2.77
C SER A 469 -14.05 -0.53 -3.89
N GLY A 470 -14.62 -0.19 -5.04
CA GLY A 470 -13.97 0.51 -6.14
C GLY A 470 -13.82 2.01 -5.87
N SER A 471 -14.71 2.59 -5.07
CA SER A 471 -14.61 3.97 -4.59
C SER A 471 -13.58 4.11 -3.47
N ASN A 472 -12.65 5.04 -3.60
CA ASN A 472 -11.50 5.17 -2.71
C ASN A 472 -11.77 5.90 -1.38
N ALA A 473 -12.98 6.42 -1.15
CA ALA A 473 -13.34 7.18 0.04
C ALA A 473 -14.84 7.03 0.36
N TYR A 474 -15.27 7.55 1.52
CA TYR A 474 -16.68 7.83 1.72
C TYR A 474 -17.08 9.01 0.84
N PHE A 475 -18.03 8.85 -0.08
CA PHE A 475 -18.57 9.97 -0.84
C PHE A 475 -20.02 10.24 -0.46
N PHE A 476 -20.28 11.43 0.12
CA PHE A 476 -21.58 11.75 0.68
C PHE A 476 -21.81 13.27 0.76
N PRO A 477 -23.07 13.75 0.77
CA PRO A 477 -23.36 15.16 0.92
C PRO A 477 -23.02 15.65 2.33
N SER A 478 -22.55 16.87 2.46
CA SER A 478 -22.32 17.49 3.79
C SER A 478 -23.60 17.61 4.62
N SER A 479 -24.75 17.58 3.98
CA SER A 479 -26.09 17.67 4.61
C SER A 479 -26.20 18.85 5.59
N GLY A 480 -25.58 19.99 5.20
CA GLY A 480 -25.58 21.22 6.02
C GLY A 480 -24.63 21.22 7.22
N ASN A 481 -23.76 20.18 7.37
CA ASN A 481 -22.72 20.21 8.39
C ASN A 481 -21.59 21.18 7.99
N PRO A 482 -21.42 22.33 8.68
CA PRO A 482 -20.44 23.34 8.29
C PRO A 482 -18.99 22.91 8.53
N LEU A 483 -18.74 21.81 9.23
CA LEU A 483 -17.41 21.27 9.49
C LEU A 483 -16.90 20.39 8.33
N LEU A 484 -17.79 19.90 7.46
CA LEU A 484 -17.46 19.14 6.26
C LEU A 484 -17.12 20.10 5.10
N VAL A 485 -15.97 20.75 5.23
CA VAL A 485 -15.46 21.69 4.22
C VAL A 485 -14.73 20.91 3.13
N THR A 486 -15.07 21.18 1.87
CA THR A 486 -14.35 20.59 0.72
C THR A 486 -12.96 21.19 0.60
N CYS A 487 -11.96 20.38 0.27
CA CYS A 487 -10.59 20.83 0.00
C CYS A 487 -10.56 21.74 -1.24
N THR A 488 -9.47 22.48 -1.39
CA THR A 488 -9.21 23.32 -2.57
C THR A 488 -8.11 22.73 -3.47
N GLY A 489 -8.03 23.18 -4.72
CA GLY A 489 -7.01 22.76 -5.66
C GLY A 489 -7.17 21.29 -6.08
N ASN A 490 -6.06 20.55 -6.18
CA ASN A 490 -6.03 19.17 -6.69
C ASN A 490 -6.77 18.16 -5.79
N ASN A 491 -7.07 18.53 -4.55
CA ASN A 491 -7.78 17.65 -3.60
C ASN A 491 -9.28 18.00 -3.48
N SER A 492 -9.84 18.78 -4.39
CA SER A 492 -11.25 19.25 -4.33
C SER A 492 -12.29 18.13 -4.37
N ALA A 493 -11.91 16.90 -4.70
CA ALA A 493 -12.75 15.72 -4.59
C ALA A 493 -12.95 15.21 -3.14
N PHE A 494 -12.25 15.79 -2.16
CA PHE A 494 -12.26 15.31 -0.77
C PHE A 494 -12.64 16.40 0.23
N TYR A 495 -12.96 16.00 1.46
CA TYR A 495 -13.18 16.88 2.59
C TYR A 495 -11.87 17.24 3.30
N CYS A 496 -11.80 18.49 3.80
CA CYS A 496 -10.68 19.04 4.57
C CYS A 496 -11.17 19.69 5.88
N PRO A 497 -11.79 18.94 6.80
CA PRO A 497 -12.17 19.49 8.09
C PRO A 497 -10.94 19.96 8.86
N ALA A 498 -11.09 20.99 9.70
CA ALA A 498 -9.98 21.51 10.52
C ALA A 498 -9.47 20.50 11.55
N ASN A 499 -10.33 19.60 12.01
CA ASN A 499 -10.00 18.51 12.96
C ASN A 499 -10.66 17.21 12.49
N LEU A 500 -10.18 16.06 12.98
CA LEU A 500 -10.84 14.78 12.77
C LEU A 500 -12.30 14.85 13.23
N LEU A 501 -13.23 14.56 12.35
CA LEU A 501 -14.65 14.50 12.63
C LEU A 501 -15.07 13.06 12.91
N SER A 502 -15.67 12.82 14.08
CA SER A 502 -16.38 11.58 14.37
C SER A 502 -17.85 11.77 14.01
N LEU A 503 -18.33 10.95 13.08
CA LEU A 503 -19.66 11.06 12.49
C LEU A 503 -20.44 9.77 12.72
N THR A 504 -21.77 9.86 12.61
CA THR A 504 -22.66 8.69 12.68
C THR A 504 -23.75 8.85 11.62
N ALA A 505 -23.97 7.78 10.85
CA ALA A 505 -25.11 7.64 9.96
C ALA A 505 -25.93 6.42 10.37
N THR A 506 -27.17 6.33 9.88
CA THR A 506 -27.99 5.14 10.05
C THR A 506 -28.33 4.59 8.68
N ASN A 507 -27.85 3.38 8.41
CA ASN A 507 -28.24 2.63 7.21
C ASN A 507 -29.58 1.91 7.47
N GLN A 508 -30.40 1.87 6.45
CA GLN A 508 -31.74 1.28 6.47
C GLN A 508 -31.99 0.55 5.15
N SER A 509 -32.59 -0.60 5.21
CA SER A 509 -33.05 -1.33 4.02
C SER A 509 -33.94 -0.46 3.16
N ALA A 510 -33.99 -0.74 1.86
CA ALA A 510 -34.93 -0.09 0.95
C ALA A 510 -36.37 -0.20 1.44
N ALA A 511 -37.19 0.76 1.06
CA ALA A 511 -38.59 0.82 1.47
C ALA A 511 -39.35 -0.44 1.07
N ASN A 512 -40.20 -0.92 1.98
CA ASN A 512 -41.06 -2.11 1.80
C ASN A 512 -40.27 -3.45 1.66
N THR A 513 -39.05 -3.50 2.18
CA THR A 513 -38.24 -4.71 2.27
C THR A 513 -38.22 -5.26 3.70
N ASN A 514 -37.06 -5.74 4.20
CA ASN A 514 -36.94 -6.34 5.54
C ASN A 514 -36.89 -5.31 6.70
N ASN A 515 -36.95 -4.00 6.43
CA ASN A 515 -36.97 -2.91 7.40
C ASN A 515 -35.79 -2.91 8.42
N GLN A 516 -34.65 -3.48 8.06
CA GLN A 516 -33.47 -3.47 8.92
C GLN A 516 -32.87 -2.06 9.01
N THR A 517 -32.32 -1.73 10.18
CA THR A 517 -31.59 -0.50 10.40
C THR A 517 -30.31 -0.77 11.17
N GLY A 518 -29.25 -0.02 10.91
CA GLY A 518 -27.98 -0.14 11.61
C GLY A 518 -27.25 1.20 11.69
N ALA A 519 -26.81 1.59 12.89
CA ALA A 519 -25.99 2.77 13.06
C ALA A 519 -24.54 2.45 12.64
N VAL A 520 -23.94 3.38 11.89
CA VAL A 520 -22.54 3.31 11.45
C VAL A 520 -21.79 4.52 11.98
N ALA A 521 -20.83 4.26 12.87
CA ALA A 521 -19.84 5.25 13.25
C ALA A 521 -18.68 5.24 12.23
N PHE A 522 -18.27 6.44 11.80
CA PHE A 522 -17.14 6.62 10.88
C PHE A 522 -16.46 7.96 11.17
N SER A 523 -15.25 8.14 10.63
CA SER A 523 -14.51 9.40 10.84
C SER A 523 -14.07 9.98 9.50
N VAL A 524 -13.96 11.32 9.45
CA VAL A 524 -13.42 12.04 8.29
C VAL A 524 -12.29 12.95 8.75
N ALA A 525 -11.10 12.71 8.23
CA ALA A 525 -9.92 13.52 8.46
C ALA A 525 -9.70 14.52 7.31
N ASN A 526 -8.78 15.46 7.53
CA ASN A 526 -8.34 16.40 6.50
C ASN A 526 -7.52 15.64 5.43
N ALA A 527 -8.04 15.55 4.20
CA ALA A 527 -7.41 14.79 3.13
C ALA A 527 -5.99 15.30 2.78
N VAL A 528 -5.77 16.63 2.83
CA VAL A 528 -4.42 17.20 2.59
C VAL A 528 -3.43 16.72 3.66
N THR A 529 -3.89 16.59 4.91
CA THR A 529 -3.05 16.04 6.00
C THR A 529 -2.78 14.55 5.80
N LEU A 530 -3.78 13.76 5.41
CA LEU A 530 -3.60 12.34 5.11
C LEU A 530 -2.58 12.12 3.99
N PHE A 531 -2.72 12.83 2.88
CA PHE A 531 -1.82 12.74 1.73
C PHE A 531 -0.44 13.37 1.98
N GLY A 532 -0.32 14.24 2.99
CA GLY A 532 0.96 14.84 3.40
C GLY A 532 1.98 13.83 3.94
N ASN A 533 1.55 12.65 4.37
CA ASN A 533 2.42 11.51 4.64
C ASN A 533 2.57 10.69 3.34
N GLY A 534 3.39 11.13 2.42
CA GLY A 534 3.53 10.59 1.06
C GLY A 534 3.91 9.10 0.92
N GLN A 535 3.84 8.31 1.99
CA GLN A 535 4.04 6.86 1.99
C GLN A 535 2.74 6.09 2.23
N ASN A 536 1.76 6.67 2.94
CA ASN A 536 0.49 6.01 3.22
C ASN A 536 -0.43 6.09 2.01
N VAL A 537 -1.12 5.00 1.73
CA VAL A 537 -2.09 4.87 0.62
C VAL A 537 -3.42 4.27 1.06
N ALA A 538 -3.50 3.69 2.25
CA ALA A 538 -4.70 3.11 2.82
C ALA A 538 -5.21 3.98 3.99
N PHE A 539 -6.45 4.49 3.88
CA PHE A 539 -7.04 5.45 4.82
C PHE A 539 -8.48 5.08 5.17
N SER A 540 -8.77 4.83 6.44
CA SER A 540 -10.13 4.61 6.94
C SER A 540 -10.93 5.90 7.20
N GLU A 541 -10.28 7.06 7.08
CA GLU A 541 -10.82 8.37 7.45
C GLU A 541 -10.92 9.31 6.24
N LEU A 542 -10.79 8.79 5.02
CA LEU A 542 -10.88 9.57 3.80
C LEU A 542 -12.34 9.71 3.39
N GLY A 543 -12.79 10.94 3.16
CA GLY A 543 -14.15 11.25 2.71
C GLY A 543 -14.18 12.44 1.77
N GLY A 544 -15.21 12.53 0.95
CA GLY A 544 -15.42 13.61 -0.02
C GLY A 544 -16.89 13.88 -0.34
N PRO A 545 -17.19 14.98 -1.02
CA PRO A 545 -18.53 15.23 -1.53
C PRO A 545 -18.87 14.25 -2.66
N ASN A 546 -20.07 13.70 -2.65
CA ASN A 546 -20.50 12.81 -3.72
C ASN A 546 -20.91 13.58 -4.99
N ALA A 547 -20.77 12.92 -6.14
CA ALA A 547 -21.38 13.39 -7.37
C ALA A 547 -22.89 13.01 -7.38
N PRO A 548 -23.77 13.88 -7.91
CA PRO A 548 -25.18 13.54 -8.08
C PRO A 548 -25.33 12.34 -9.04
N ILE A 549 -26.09 11.32 -8.62
CA ILE A 549 -26.48 10.22 -9.49
C ILE A 549 -27.77 10.61 -10.24
N SER A 550 -27.78 10.43 -11.55
CA SER A 550 -28.97 10.74 -12.36
C SER A 550 -30.18 9.91 -11.91
N GLY A 551 -31.30 10.58 -11.67
CA GLY A 551 -32.53 9.92 -11.16
C GLY A 551 -32.56 9.74 -9.64
N CYS A 552 -31.50 10.09 -8.91
CA CYS A 552 -31.42 10.05 -7.45
C CYS A 552 -31.46 11.45 -6.83
N GLY A 553 -32.25 11.60 -5.75
CA GLY A 553 -32.28 12.85 -5.01
C GLY A 553 -31.00 13.15 -4.25
N SER A 554 -30.43 12.14 -3.60
CA SER A 554 -29.11 12.15 -2.94
C SER A 554 -28.62 10.72 -2.72
N SER A 555 -27.30 10.55 -2.72
CA SER A 555 -26.64 9.27 -2.51
C SER A 555 -25.59 9.35 -1.40
N PHE A 556 -25.31 8.20 -0.81
CA PHE A 556 -24.20 7.99 0.11
C PHE A 556 -23.44 6.75 -0.38
N ASP A 557 -22.23 6.96 -0.84
CA ASP A 557 -21.32 5.91 -1.26
C ASP A 557 -20.40 5.53 -0.10
N TRP A 558 -20.53 4.30 0.35
CA TRP A 558 -19.68 3.69 1.38
C TRP A 558 -18.46 3.05 0.71
N GLY A 559 -17.49 3.89 0.27
CA GLY A 559 -16.29 3.42 -0.43
C GLY A 559 -15.30 2.66 0.47
N LEU A 560 -14.09 2.37 -0.02
CA LEU A 560 -13.13 1.46 0.63
C LEU A 560 -12.79 1.85 2.07
N SER A 561 -12.84 3.16 2.42
CA SER A 561 -12.70 3.62 3.80
C SER A 561 -13.66 2.92 4.78
N PHE A 562 -14.83 2.46 4.32
CA PHE A 562 -15.81 1.73 5.11
C PHE A 562 -15.38 0.30 5.43
N PHE A 563 -14.60 -0.34 4.58
CA PHE A 563 -14.28 -1.77 4.67
C PHE A 563 -13.24 -2.09 5.75
N TYR A 564 -12.43 -1.13 6.16
CA TYR A 564 -11.40 -1.38 7.18
C TYR A 564 -12.00 -1.76 8.53
N GLY A 565 -11.61 -2.93 9.03
CA GLY A 565 -12.12 -3.54 10.27
C GLY A 565 -13.50 -4.16 10.14
N ARG A 566 -13.98 -4.42 8.91
CA ARG A 566 -15.30 -4.98 8.64
C ARG A 566 -15.26 -6.20 7.75
N SER A 567 -16.33 -6.98 7.83
CA SER A 567 -16.72 -8.04 6.90
C SER A 567 -17.92 -7.53 6.12
N VAL A 568 -17.74 -7.23 4.84
CA VAL A 568 -18.77 -6.61 3.99
C VAL A 568 -19.21 -7.60 2.91
N PHE A 569 -20.48 -7.95 2.92
CA PHE A 569 -21.10 -8.89 1.99
C PHE A 569 -21.84 -8.15 0.88
N THR A 570 -21.68 -8.64 -0.34
CA THR A 570 -22.39 -8.20 -1.55
C THR A 570 -23.16 -9.39 -2.13
N GLY A 571 -24.46 -9.45 -1.93
CA GLY A 571 -25.34 -10.53 -2.44
C GLY A 571 -25.82 -10.27 -3.86
N ILE A 572 -25.60 -11.23 -4.77
CA ILE A 572 -26.00 -11.14 -6.18
C ILE A 572 -27.51 -11.35 -6.31
N GLU A 573 -28.14 -10.56 -7.17
CA GLU A 573 -29.58 -10.63 -7.44
C GLU A 573 -30.07 -12.06 -7.75
N GLN A 574 -31.29 -12.37 -7.29
CA GLN A 574 -31.95 -13.67 -7.48
C GLN A 574 -31.19 -14.85 -6.86
N GLN A 575 -30.00 -14.67 -6.27
CA GLN A 575 -29.25 -15.77 -5.70
C GLN A 575 -29.57 -15.94 -4.21
N PRO A 576 -29.99 -17.15 -3.78
CA PRO A 576 -30.30 -17.41 -2.38
C PRO A 576 -29.03 -17.63 -1.53
N VAL A 577 -29.11 -17.28 -0.25
CA VAL A 577 -28.09 -17.63 0.74
C VAL A 577 -28.51 -18.88 1.48
N THR A 578 -27.74 -19.96 1.35
CA THR A 578 -28.04 -21.27 1.91
C THR A 578 -28.27 -21.21 3.43
N GLY A 579 -29.32 -21.84 3.90
CA GLY A 579 -29.67 -21.89 5.33
C GLY A 579 -30.31 -20.62 5.89
N THR A 580 -30.66 -19.66 5.03
CA THR A 580 -31.31 -18.40 5.40
C THR A 580 -32.56 -18.16 4.53
N THR A 581 -33.27 -17.06 4.79
CA THR A 581 -34.35 -16.57 3.93
C THR A 581 -33.93 -15.45 3.00
N TYR A 582 -32.64 -15.07 3.01
CA TYR A 582 -32.12 -13.97 2.22
C TYR A 582 -31.89 -14.37 0.77
N VAL A 583 -32.29 -13.49 -0.13
CA VAL A 583 -32.04 -13.56 -1.56
C VAL A 583 -31.52 -12.19 -2.00
N GLY A 584 -30.47 -12.16 -2.84
CA GLY A 584 -29.94 -10.90 -3.37
C GLY A 584 -30.92 -10.19 -4.33
N PRO A 585 -30.74 -8.88 -4.59
CA PRO A 585 -29.59 -8.09 -4.17
C PRO A 585 -29.69 -7.58 -2.73
N PHE A 586 -28.59 -7.62 -2.01
CA PHE A 586 -28.48 -7.05 -0.66
C PHE A 586 -27.03 -6.69 -0.33
N TRP A 587 -26.89 -5.82 0.66
CA TRP A 587 -25.62 -5.54 1.35
C TRP A 587 -25.72 -6.04 2.78
N ALA A 588 -24.60 -6.53 3.36
CA ALA A 588 -24.57 -6.89 4.77
C ALA A 588 -23.18 -6.64 5.39
N TYR A 589 -23.16 -6.31 6.71
CA TYR A 589 -21.90 -6.11 7.44
C TYR A 589 -22.11 -6.21 8.95
#